data_8fde9dc390253271cfbd1f2825c9c375
#
_entry.id   8fde9dc390253271cfbd1f2825c9c375
#
_cell.length_a   1.000
_cell.length_b   1.000
_cell.length_c   1.000
_cell.angle_alpha   90.00
_cell.angle_beta   90.00
_cell.angle_gamma   90.00
#
_symmetry.space_group_name_H-M   'P 1'
#
loop_
_entity.id
_entity.type
_entity.pdbx_description
1 polymer ?
#
loop_
_entity_poly.entity_id
_entity_poly.type
_entity_poly.pdbx_seq_one_letter_code
_entity_poly.pdbx_strand_id
1 'polypeptide(L)' 'MDTDPGARNPQQRIEIIEPFRYGEIITMTVTTADKFTQRGKPYLQMLLDFRNERNVLKARWWCSLILPATRADVSRFANA' A
#
# COMPACT_ATOMS: atom_id res chain seq x y z
N MET A 1 -13.66 -17.13 -2.61
CA MET A 1 -13.27 -16.53 -1.35
C MET A 1 -12.18 -17.35 -0.68
N ASP A 2 -11.25 -16.69 -0.12
CA ASP A 2 -10.18 -17.39 0.55
C ASP A 2 -10.55 -17.61 2.02
N THR A 3 -10.69 -18.84 2.39
CA THR A 3 -11.06 -19.21 3.75
C THR A 3 -9.92 -19.89 4.49
N ASP A 4 -8.74 -19.93 3.89
CA ASP A 4 -7.59 -20.52 4.53
C ASP A 4 -7.19 -19.67 5.73
N PRO A 5 -7.35 -20.16 6.97
CA PRO A 5 -7.08 -19.32 8.13
C PRO A 5 -5.61 -18.97 8.29
N GLY A 6 -4.72 -19.70 7.64
CA GLY A 6 -3.30 -19.39 7.70
C GLY A 6 -2.82 -18.49 6.57
N ALA A 7 -3.69 -18.15 5.65
CA ALA A 7 -3.29 -17.39 4.48
C ALA A 7 -3.33 -15.89 4.76
N ARG A 8 -2.35 -15.16 4.22
CA ARG A 8 -2.39 -13.72 4.15
C ARG A 8 -2.85 -13.35 2.76
N ASN A 9 -4.02 -12.78 2.68
CA ASN A 9 -4.51 -12.33 1.39
C ASN A 9 -3.80 -11.05 0.98
N PRO A 10 -3.30 -10.98 -0.26
CA PRO A 10 -2.83 -9.72 -0.78
C PRO A 10 -4.00 -8.75 -0.76
N GLN A 11 -3.89 -7.71 0.01
CA GLN A 11 -5.00 -6.80 0.23
C GLN A 11 -4.56 -5.39 0.00
N GLN A 12 -5.53 -4.60 -0.39
CA GLN A 12 -5.40 -3.17 -0.32
C GLN A 12 -6.39 -2.69 0.73
N ARG A 13 -5.91 -1.85 1.61
CA ARG A 13 -6.73 -1.27 2.65
C ARG A 13 -6.31 0.16 2.83
N ILE A 14 -7.29 1.06 2.87
CA ILE A 14 -7.01 2.46 3.11
C ILE A 14 -7.74 2.90 4.37
N GLU A 15 -7.07 3.67 5.18
CA GLU A 15 -7.65 4.25 6.38
C GLU A 15 -7.54 5.76 6.29
N ILE A 16 -8.66 6.44 6.33
CA ILE A 16 -8.69 7.90 6.34
C ILE A 16 -8.67 8.35 7.79
N ILE A 17 -7.62 9.07 8.17
CA ILE A 17 -7.45 9.56 9.54
C ILE A 17 -8.03 10.94 9.69
N GLU A 18 -7.75 11.80 8.71
CA GLU A 18 -8.33 13.13 8.62
C GLU A 18 -8.80 13.35 7.20
N PRO A 19 -9.94 14.01 6.99
CA PRO A 19 -10.40 14.25 5.63
C PRO A 19 -9.42 15.09 4.84
N PHE A 20 -9.31 14.77 3.57
CA PHE A 20 -8.55 15.59 2.63
C PHE A 20 -9.35 16.85 2.34
N ARG A 21 -8.66 17.97 2.22
CA ARG A 21 -9.28 19.23 1.91
C ARG A 21 -8.81 19.69 0.54
N TYR A 22 -9.68 20.40 -0.13
CA TYR A 22 -9.35 20.95 -1.42
C TYR A 22 -8.15 21.90 -1.28
N GLY A 23 -7.19 21.74 -2.17
CA GLY A 23 -6.01 22.61 -2.17
C GLY A 23 -4.86 22.14 -1.31
N GLU A 24 -5.03 21.04 -0.55
CA GLU A 24 -3.91 20.50 0.22
C GLU A 24 -2.88 19.86 -0.69
N ILE A 25 -1.63 19.99 -0.30
CA ILE A 25 -0.52 19.31 -0.98
C ILE A 25 -0.24 18.04 -0.20
N ILE A 26 -0.39 16.89 -0.86
CA ILE A 26 -0.27 15.59 -0.21
C ILE A 26 1.03 14.93 -0.64
N THR A 27 1.80 14.49 0.34
CA THR A 27 3.02 13.72 0.11
C THR A 27 2.79 12.29 0.55
N MET A 28 3.11 11.36 -0.33
CA MET A 28 3.01 9.93 -0.05
C MET A 28 4.40 9.40 0.27
N THR A 29 4.50 8.70 1.39
CA THR A 29 5.77 8.14 1.84
C THR A 29 5.59 6.67 2.16
N VAL A 30 6.49 5.82 1.65
CA VAL A 30 6.54 4.43 2.05
C VAL A 30 7.22 4.34 3.39
N THR A 31 6.50 3.91 4.41
CA THR A 31 7.03 3.84 5.77
C THR A 31 7.49 2.44 6.14
N THR A 32 6.91 1.42 5.52
CA THR A 32 7.25 0.04 5.81
C THR A 32 7.13 -0.78 4.55
N ALA A 33 8.08 -1.66 4.31
CA ALA A 33 8.04 -2.61 3.21
C ALA A 33 8.47 -3.96 3.74
N ASP A 34 7.66 -4.97 3.46
CA ASP A 34 7.86 -6.31 4.01
C ASP A 34 7.68 -7.34 2.91
N LYS A 35 8.43 -8.42 2.97
CA LYS A 35 8.31 -9.51 2.00
C LYS A 35 7.78 -10.73 2.72
N PHE A 36 6.86 -11.43 2.06
CA PHE A 36 6.36 -12.69 2.59
C PHE A 36 6.01 -13.62 1.44
N THR A 37 5.90 -14.91 1.76
CA THR A 37 5.54 -15.92 0.78
C THR A 37 4.20 -16.50 1.17
N GLN A 38 3.31 -16.62 0.19
CA GLN A 38 2.01 -17.22 0.39
C GLN A 38 1.69 -18.10 -0.79
N ARG A 39 1.36 -19.37 -0.51
CA ARG A 39 1.04 -20.37 -1.55
C ARG A 39 2.15 -20.48 -2.58
N GLY A 40 3.38 -20.39 -2.13
CA GLY A 40 4.54 -20.50 -3.00
C GLY A 40 4.84 -19.26 -3.81
N LYS A 41 4.10 -18.18 -3.62
CA LYS A 41 4.33 -16.94 -4.36
C LYS A 41 4.90 -15.88 -3.43
N PRO A 42 5.91 -15.16 -3.86
CA PRO A 42 6.45 -14.07 -3.06
C PRO A 42 5.63 -12.80 -3.24
N TYR A 43 5.45 -12.08 -2.16
CA TYR A 43 4.72 -10.83 -2.13
C TYR A 43 5.55 -9.74 -1.46
N LEU A 44 5.31 -8.50 -1.87
CA LEU A 44 5.79 -7.32 -1.19
C LEU A 44 4.60 -6.57 -0.61
N GLN A 45 4.62 -6.35 0.70
CA GLN A 45 3.59 -5.58 1.36
C GLN A 45 4.16 -4.24 1.80
N MET A 46 3.44 -3.17 1.55
CA MET A 46 3.89 -1.82 1.86
C MET A 46 2.84 -1.08 2.67
N LEU A 47 3.34 -0.22 3.54
CA LEU A 47 2.51 0.74 4.23
C LEU A 47 2.93 2.13 3.78
N LEU A 48 1.97 2.89 3.29
CA LEU A 48 2.21 4.24 2.80
C LEU A 48 1.46 5.23 3.67
N ASP A 49 2.14 6.32 4.01
CA ASP A 49 1.54 7.42 4.75
C ASP A 49 1.31 8.59 3.79
N PHE A 50 0.16 9.23 3.94
CA PHE A 50 -0.19 10.42 3.19
C PHE A 50 -0.27 11.58 4.17
N ARG A 51 0.57 12.58 3.96
CA ARG A 51 0.62 13.74 4.84
C ARG A 51 0.43 15.00 4.03
N ASN A 52 -0.15 16.01 4.67
CA ASN A 52 -0.30 17.29 4.00
C ASN A 52 0.96 18.15 4.18
N GLU A 53 0.91 19.36 3.69
CA GLU A 53 2.06 20.27 3.72
C GLU A 53 2.46 20.68 5.16
N ARG A 54 1.55 20.46 6.11
CA ARG A 54 1.85 20.72 7.52
C ARG A 54 2.27 19.48 8.27
N ASN A 55 2.57 18.41 7.51
CA ASN A 55 3.01 17.14 8.06
C ASN A 55 1.94 16.43 8.90
N VAL A 56 0.69 16.71 8.64
CA VAL A 56 -0.42 16.05 9.31
C VAL A 56 -0.75 14.76 8.56
N LEU A 57 -0.80 13.66 9.29
CA LEU A 57 -1.13 12.36 8.70
C LEU A 57 -2.60 12.35 8.35
N LYS A 58 -2.89 12.20 7.06
CA LYS A 58 -4.26 12.24 6.55
C LYS A 58 -4.80 10.85 6.27
N ALA A 59 -3.94 9.93 5.85
CA ALA A 59 -4.39 8.59 5.50
C ALA A 59 -3.22 7.62 5.53
N ARG A 60 -3.55 6.34 5.62
CA ARG A 60 -2.61 5.24 5.46
C ARG A 60 -3.16 4.24 4.48
N TRP A 61 -2.27 3.66 3.68
CA TRP A 61 -2.65 2.68 2.68
C TRP A 61 -1.75 1.46 2.82
N TRP A 62 -2.38 0.31 3.09
CA TRP A 62 -1.71 -0.99 3.09
C TRP A 62 -1.95 -1.61 1.72
N CYS A 63 -0.89 -1.98 1.03
CA CYS A 63 -1.03 -2.60 -0.27
C CYS A 63 0.00 -3.70 -0.44
N SER A 64 -0.30 -4.65 -1.34
CA SER A 64 0.56 -5.79 -1.59
C SER A 64 0.74 -5.98 -3.09
N LEU A 65 1.94 -6.38 -3.47
CA LEU A 65 2.29 -6.70 -4.85
C LEU A 65 2.84 -8.12 -4.90
N ILE A 66 2.55 -8.82 -5.99
CA ILE A 66 3.18 -10.11 -6.25
C ILE A 66 4.57 -9.87 -6.82
N LEU A 67 5.55 -10.60 -6.29
CA LEU A 67 6.92 -10.52 -6.76
C LEU A 67 7.27 -11.74 -7.62
N PRO A 68 8.28 -11.64 -8.45
CA PRO A 68 9.04 -10.43 -8.72
C PRO A 68 8.21 -9.45 -9.53
N ALA A 69 8.16 -8.22 -9.08
CA ALA A 69 7.47 -7.19 -9.84
C ALA A 69 8.41 -6.70 -10.93
N THR A 70 7.93 -6.69 -12.15
CA THR A 70 8.71 -6.14 -13.26
C THR A 70 8.64 -4.61 -13.17
N ARG A 71 9.53 -3.94 -13.94
CA ARG A 71 9.47 -2.51 -14.02
C ARG A 71 8.12 -2.04 -14.55
N ALA A 72 7.56 -2.76 -15.51
CA ALA A 72 6.25 -2.43 -16.06
C ALA A 72 5.15 -2.57 -15.01
N ASP A 73 5.24 -3.61 -14.17
CA ASP A 73 4.25 -3.83 -13.11
C ASP A 73 4.28 -2.69 -12.10
N VAL A 74 5.48 -2.30 -11.68
CA VAL A 74 5.62 -1.22 -10.70
C VAL A 74 5.10 0.09 -11.28
N SER A 75 5.43 0.36 -12.53
CA SER A 75 4.97 1.57 -13.21
C SER A 75 3.46 1.61 -13.32
N ARG A 76 2.85 0.48 -13.67
CA ARG A 76 1.40 0.38 -13.78
C ARG A 76 0.73 0.61 -12.44
N PHE A 77 1.29 0.04 -11.38
CA PHE A 77 0.76 0.21 -10.03
C PHE A 77 0.84 1.68 -9.61
N ALA A 78 1.96 2.32 -9.88
CA ALA A 78 2.17 3.72 -9.48
C ALA A 78 1.25 4.67 -10.22
N ASN A 79 0.82 4.31 -11.43
CA ASN A 79 -0.02 5.17 -12.27
C ASN A 79 -1.50 4.78 -12.22
N ALA A 80 -1.84 3.79 -11.46
CA ALA A 80 -3.22 3.30 -11.41
C ALA A 80 -4.15 4.25 -10.68
#